data_99584953f18c3f653e9a75728cb4f2b6
#
_entry.id   99584953f18c3f653e9a75728cb4f2b6
#
_cell.length_a   1.000
_cell.length_b   1.000
_cell.length_c   1.000
_cell.angle_alpha   90.00
_cell.angle_beta   90.00
_cell.angle_gamma   90.00
#
_symmetry.space_group_name_H-M   'P 1'
#
loop_
_entity.id
_entity.type
_entity.pdbx_description
1 polymer ?
#
loop_
_entity_poly.entity_id
_entity_poly.type
_entity_poly.pdbx_seq_one_letter_code
_entity_poly.pdbx_strand_id
1 'polypeptide(L)'
;MFSRELELRGRAFVNYGALKEVEVKDMTIDGFPAKLFFNPARVRSVMADVSPEALQKRACFLCPDGLEPLQLTTVWDSPTGQTYFIRVNPFPIFNHHFTISSSIHERQTFAPHMESMLHLAQAMPEMSIFYNGPMCGASAPDHMHFQAVPRHSMPIEDHFDTNYANAVLVQESDLHSHLAALEKVLSMASIPENASQTGSLTAGASRTEEWEPRWNIVSWYTPSPNGDVQHSSMAQSAVQNSSELFSSQETTLNHIEQPLNHIEPTPAGSFHTVIFFRKESRPQCFFAPEEERILFSPATVEMAGIGIVANRESYDRITPEVLRSMIQEVADTLCP
;
A
#
# COMPACT_ATOMS: atom_id res chain seq x y z
N MET A 1 -3.06 29.15 10.33
CA MET A 1 -4.32 28.48 9.92
C MET A 1 -4.14 26.94 9.98
N PHE A 2 -3.16 26.37 9.28
CA PHE A 2 -2.85 24.91 9.24
C PHE A 2 -2.68 24.27 10.63
N SER A 3 -1.89 24.89 11.54
CA SER A 3 -1.67 24.34 12.89
C SER A 3 -2.96 24.20 13.70
N ARG A 4 -3.88 25.17 13.59
CA ARG A 4 -5.15 25.15 14.31
C ARG A 4 -6.11 24.11 13.77
N GLU A 5 -6.15 23.89 12.45
CA GLU A 5 -6.94 22.81 11.85
C GLU A 5 -6.40 21.44 12.21
N LEU A 6 -5.08 21.28 12.25
CA LEU A 6 -4.44 20.05 12.70
C LEU A 6 -4.81 19.71 14.15
N GLU A 7 -4.85 20.69 15.03
CA GLU A 7 -5.26 20.52 16.43
C GLU A 7 -6.74 20.18 16.58
N LEU A 8 -7.61 20.76 15.75
CA LEU A 8 -9.07 20.62 15.87
C LEU A 8 -9.65 19.43 15.11
N ARG A 9 -9.05 19.06 13.98
CA ARG A 9 -9.62 18.08 13.04
C ARG A 9 -8.70 16.91 12.73
N GLY A 10 -7.45 16.94 13.22
CA GLY A 10 -6.45 15.92 12.97
C GLY A 10 -5.79 16.00 11.59
N ARG A 11 -4.69 15.26 11.44
CA ARG A 11 -3.82 15.29 10.26
C ARG A 11 -4.52 14.74 9.01
N ALA A 12 -5.30 13.68 9.15
CA ALA A 12 -6.03 13.10 8.04
C ALA A 12 -6.92 14.14 7.36
N PHE A 13 -7.76 14.85 8.12
CA PHE A 13 -8.65 15.87 7.57
C PHE A 13 -7.92 16.92 6.73
N VAL A 14 -6.81 17.42 7.25
CA VAL A 14 -6.01 18.45 6.55
C VAL A 14 -5.42 17.88 5.25
N ASN A 15 -4.86 16.68 5.30
CA ASN A 15 -4.21 16.07 4.15
C ASN A 15 -5.20 15.60 3.09
N TYR A 16 -6.41 15.15 3.48
CA TYR A 16 -7.48 14.87 2.51
C TYR A 16 -7.97 16.16 1.81
N GLY A 17 -8.03 17.27 2.54
CA GLY A 17 -8.28 18.57 1.92
C GLY A 17 -7.25 18.97 0.86
N ALA A 18 -5.99 18.61 1.10
CA ALA A 18 -4.88 18.91 0.18
C ALA A 18 -4.88 18.02 -1.09
N LEU A 19 -5.66 16.92 -1.13
CA LEU A 19 -5.78 16.11 -2.36
C LEU A 19 -6.38 16.90 -3.53
N LYS A 20 -7.14 17.95 -3.26
CA LYS A 20 -7.69 18.84 -4.29
C LYS A 20 -6.63 19.63 -5.05
N GLU A 21 -5.45 19.77 -4.46
CA GLU A 21 -4.30 20.49 -5.02
C GLU A 21 -3.30 19.56 -5.74
N VAL A 22 -3.60 18.27 -5.81
CA VAL A 22 -2.76 17.29 -6.53
C VAL A 22 -2.88 17.54 -8.02
N GLU A 23 -1.74 17.80 -8.66
CA GLU A 23 -1.67 17.88 -10.11
C GLU A 23 -1.43 16.49 -10.70
N VAL A 24 -2.14 16.16 -11.76
CA VAL A 24 -2.06 14.88 -12.44
C VAL A 24 -1.64 15.06 -13.89
N LYS A 25 -0.62 14.33 -14.31
CA LYS A 25 -0.20 14.21 -15.69
C LYS A 25 -0.49 12.79 -16.17
N ASP A 26 -1.37 12.64 -17.16
CA ASP A 26 -1.59 11.35 -17.84
C ASP A 26 -0.40 11.07 -18.76
N MET A 27 0.03 9.81 -18.77
CA MET A 27 1.17 9.31 -19.53
C MET A 27 0.82 7.99 -20.21
N THR A 28 1.52 7.69 -21.29
CA THR A 28 1.46 6.35 -21.92
C THR A 28 2.87 5.82 -22.03
N ILE A 29 3.12 4.64 -21.48
CA ILE A 29 4.42 3.98 -21.45
C ILE A 29 4.29 2.67 -22.22
N ASP A 30 4.81 2.62 -23.46
CA ASP A 30 4.70 1.44 -24.35
C ASP A 30 3.25 0.92 -24.54
N GLY A 31 2.28 1.83 -24.53
CA GLY A 31 0.86 1.49 -24.62
C GLY A 31 0.17 1.31 -23.27
N PHE A 32 0.91 1.16 -22.18
CA PHE A 32 0.36 1.09 -20.83
C PHE A 32 -0.03 2.50 -20.34
N PRO A 33 -1.28 2.70 -19.85
CA PRO A 33 -1.68 3.98 -19.27
C PRO A 33 -1.02 4.14 -17.91
N ALA A 34 -0.30 5.24 -17.73
CA ALA A 34 0.31 5.60 -16.46
C ALA A 34 -0.08 7.02 -16.07
N LYS A 35 0.14 7.38 -14.83
CA LYS A 35 -0.11 8.73 -14.30
C LYS A 35 1.07 9.20 -13.48
N LEU A 36 1.30 10.51 -13.47
CA LEU A 36 2.26 11.14 -12.56
C LEU A 36 1.52 12.16 -11.69
N PHE A 37 1.60 11.98 -10.38
CA PHE A 37 1.00 12.85 -9.38
C PHE A 37 2.07 13.75 -8.76
N PHE A 38 1.81 15.05 -8.75
CA PHE A 38 2.53 15.99 -7.91
C PHE A 38 1.74 16.20 -6.62
N ASN A 39 2.25 15.68 -5.51
CA ASN A 39 1.61 15.79 -4.21
C ASN A 39 2.61 16.26 -3.14
N PRO A 40 2.73 17.59 -2.90
CA PRO A 40 3.67 18.14 -1.92
C PRO A 40 3.46 17.66 -0.48
N ALA A 41 2.22 17.27 -0.12
CA ALA A 41 1.91 16.78 1.22
C ALA A 41 2.63 15.45 1.55
N ARG A 42 3.13 14.74 0.55
CA ARG A 42 3.81 13.45 0.71
C ARG A 42 5.33 13.52 0.90
N VAL A 43 5.92 14.69 0.95
CA VAL A 43 7.38 14.85 1.10
C VAL A 43 7.93 14.02 2.28
N ARG A 44 7.23 13.98 3.42
CA ARG A 44 7.61 13.17 4.59
C ARG A 44 7.58 11.67 4.31
N SER A 45 6.61 11.22 3.53
CA SER A 45 6.48 9.79 3.17
C SER A 45 7.59 9.36 2.21
N VAL A 46 7.87 10.18 1.19
CA VAL A 46 8.93 9.91 0.20
C VAL A 46 10.32 9.91 0.83
N MET A 47 10.53 10.80 1.81
CA MET A 47 11.80 10.99 2.53
C MET A 47 11.88 10.23 3.84
N ALA A 48 10.94 9.30 4.12
CA ALA A 48 10.94 8.53 5.36
C ALA A 48 12.26 7.78 5.55
N ASP A 49 12.87 7.99 6.70
CA ASP A 49 14.04 7.22 7.15
C ASP A 49 13.54 5.95 7.83
N VAL A 50 13.81 4.83 7.19
CA VAL A 50 13.48 3.48 7.68
C VAL A 50 14.73 2.69 8.04
N SER A 51 15.85 3.39 8.31
CA SER A 51 17.05 2.75 8.84
C SER A 51 16.78 2.08 10.20
N PRO A 52 17.50 1.01 10.55
CA PRO A 52 17.34 0.35 11.85
C PRO A 52 17.46 1.33 13.03
N GLU A 53 18.38 2.29 12.92
CA GLU A 53 18.61 3.31 13.94
C GLU A 53 17.43 4.28 14.08
N ALA A 54 16.80 4.66 12.96
CA ALA A 54 15.62 5.51 12.97
C ALA A 54 14.39 4.78 13.53
N LEU A 55 14.22 3.50 13.17
CA LEU A 55 13.13 2.66 13.67
C LEU A 55 13.21 2.44 15.18
N GLN A 56 14.41 2.18 15.72
CA GLN A 56 14.61 1.99 17.16
C GLN A 56 14.35 3.25 17.99
N LYS A 57 14.53 4.44 17.42
CA LYS A 57 14.39 5.73 18.13
C LYS A 57 12.96 6.26 18.14
N ARG A 58 12.09 5.76 17.28
CA ARG A 58 10.70 6.24 17.19
C ARG A 58 9.72 5.29 17.88
N ALA A 59 8.66 5.84 18.46
CA ALA A 59 7.48 5.04 18.78
C ALA A 59 6.82 4.54 17.48
N CYS A 60 6.31 3.32 17.52
CA CYS A 60 5.57 2.78 16.37
C CYS A 60 4.22 3.51 16.24
N PHE A 61 4.02 4.18 15.13
CA PHE A 61 2.78 4.94 14.86
C PHE A 61 1.61 4.05 14.40
N LEU A 62 1.84 2.74 14.21
CA LEU A 62 0.79 1.77 13.89
C LEU A 62 0.30 1.01 15.14
N CYS A 63 1.05 1.03 16.24
CA CYS A 63 0.58 0.52 17.52
C CYS A 63 -0.55 1.39 18.08
N PRO A 64 -1.45 0.84 18.92
CA PRO A 64 -2.54 1.61 19.55
C PRO A 64 -2.07 2.88 20.26
N ASP A 65 -0.92 2.82 20.93
CA ASP A 65 -0.35 3.96 21.66
C ASP A 65 0.26 5.05 20.76
N GLY A 66 0.51 4.73 19.48
CA GLY A 66 1.09 5.65 18.50
C GLY A 66 0.07 6.31 17.59
N LEU A 67 -1.23 6.17 17.86
CA LEU A 67 -2.30 6.68 17.00
C LEU A 67 -2.32 8.20 16.92
N GLU A 68 -2.60 8.69 15.73
CA GLU A 68 -2.93 10.10 15.52
C GLU A 68 -4.23 10.44 16.29
N PRO A 69 -4.31 11.60 16.96
CA PRO A 69 -5.55 12.08 17.55
C PRO A 69 -6.66 12.12 16.50
N LEU A 70 -7.86 11.70 16.87
CA LEU A 70 -9.05 11.69 16.00
C LEU A 70 -8.96 10.77 14.77
N GLN A 71 -8.04 9.81 14.75
CA GLN A 71 -7.97 8.81 13.69
C GLN A 71 -9.07 7.77 13.86
N LEU A 72 -10.01 7.72 12.91
CA LEU A 72 -11.08 6.72 12.90
C LEU A 72 -10.47 5.32 12.71
N THR A 73 -10.90 4.41 13.57
CA THR A 73 -10.40 3.02 13.59
C THR A 73 -11.59 2.07 13.72
N THR A 74 -11.59 1.00 12.93
CA THR A 74 -12.43 -0.17 13.15
C THR A 74 -11.56 -1.41 13.30
N VAL A 75 -12.09 -2.44 13.96
CA VAL A 75 -11.41 -3.72 14.16
C VAL A 75 -11.96 -4.73 13.18
N TRP A 76 -11.09 -5.53 12.60
CA TRP A 76 -11.46 -6.64 11.75
C TRP A 76 -10.71 -7.91 12.18
N ASP A 77 -11.48 -8.96 12.47
CA ASP A 77 -10.96 -10.28 12.78
C ASP A 77 -10.95 -11.13 11.51
N SER A 78 -9.77 -11.53 11.08
CA SER A 78 -9.60 -12.41 9.93
C SER A 78 -10.11 -13.82 10.25
N PRO A 79 -10.71 -14.53 9.26
CA PRO A 79 -11.02 -15.96 9.40
C PRO A 79 -9.79 -16.80 9.74
N THR A 80 -8.58 -16.31 9.48
CA THR A 80 -7.31 -16.97 9.85
C THR A 80 -6.96 -16.82 11.35
N GLY A 81 -7.76 -16.08 12.13
CA GLY A 81 -7.53 -15.81 13.54
C GLY A 81 -6.65 -14.62 13.85
N GLN A 82 -6.22 -13.86 12.85
CA GLN A 82 -5.47 -12.61 13.03
C GLN A 82 -6.41 -11.43 13.15
N THR A 83 -6.08 -10.46 14.01
CA THR A 83 -6.88 -9.23 14.20
C THR A 83 -6.13 -8.04 13.60
N TYR A 84 -6.86 -7.19 12.89
CA TYR A 84 -6.35 -5.98 12.25
C TYR A 84 -7.14 -4.74 12.65
N PHE A 85 -6.46 -3.60 12.67
CA PHE A 85 -7.05 -2.28 12.79
C PHE A 85 -7.15 -1.63 11.41
N ILE A 86 -8.35 -1.35 10.94
CA ILE A 86 -8.58 -0.58 9.70
C ILE A 86 -8.72 0.89 10.10
N ARG A 87 -7.87 1.75 9.54
CA ARG A 87 -7.75 3.16 9.91
C ARG A 87 -7.70 4.05 8.69
N VAL A 88 -8.30 5.22 8.76
CA VAL A 88 -8.09 6.25 7.75
C VAL A 88 -6.60 6.61 7.69
N ASN A 89 -6.02 6.52 6.49
CA ASN A 89 -4.59 6.84 6.32
C ASN A 89 -4.38 8.36 6.47
N PRO A 90 -3.52 8.84 7.39
CA PRO A 90 -3.31 10.28 7.58
C PRO A 90 -2.49 10.94 6.46
N PHE A 91 -1.93 10.17 5.52
CA PHE A 91 -1.20 10.65 4.35
C PHE A 91 -1.78 10.05 3.06
N PRO A 92 -3.01 10.45 2.68
CA PRO A 92 -3.71 9.82 1.58
C PRO A 92 -3.04 10.06 0.23
N ILE A 93 -3.26 9.12 -0.70
CA ILE A 93 -2.98 9.25 -2.13
C ILE A 93 -4.31 9.45 -2.89
N PHE A 94 -5.37 8.83 -2.38
CA PHE A 94 -6.72 8.83 -2.96
C PHE A 94 -7.76 9.25 -1.92
N ASN A 95 -8.96 9.61 -2.36
CA ASN A 95 -10.04 10.09 -1.49
C ASN A 95 -10.48 9.09 -0.41
N HIS A 96 -10.36 7.80 -0.66
CA HIS A 96 -10.55 6.74 0.32
C HIS A 96 -9.28 5.91 0.39
N HIS A 97 -8.49 6.12 1.44
CA HIS A 97 -7.21 5.45 1.62
C HIS A 97 -7.12 4.98 3.08
N PHE A 98 -7.03 3.67 3.27
CA PHE A 98 -6.95 3.05 4.58
C PHE A 98 -5.59 2.40 4.81
N THR A 99 -5.17 2.38 6.06
CA THR A 99 -4.08 1.56 6.57
C THR A 99 -4.68 0.45 7.42
N ILE A 100 -4.33 -0.80 7.13
CA ILE A 100 -4.84 -2.00 7.79
C ILE A 100 -3.66 -2.67 8.48
N SER A 101 -3.48 -2.39 9.75
CA SER A 101 -2.33 -2.87 10.53
C SER A 101 -2.69 -4.04 11.43
N SER A 102 -1.76 -4.97 11.61
CA SER A 102 -1.89 -6.02 12.63
C SER A 102 -2.16 -5.40 14.00
N SER A 103 -2.95 -6.06 14.82
CA SER A 103 -3.23 -5.63 16.20
C SER A 103 -2.04 -5.83 17.12
N ILE A 104 -1.08 -6.67 16.73
CA ILE A 104 0.16 -6.91 17.43
C ILE A 104 1.34 -6.25 16.72
N HIS A 105 2.36 -5.84 17.49
CA HIS A 105 3.58 -5.30 16.92
C HIS A 105 4.47 -6.44 16.41
N GLU A 106 4.41 -6.68 15.12
CA GLU A 106 5.16 -7.71 14.41
C GLU A 106 5.75 -7.15 13.11
N ARG A 107 6.82 -7.73 12.62
CA ARG A 107 7.52 -7.24 11.43
C ARG A 107 6.66 -7.33 10.17
N GLN A 108 6.91 -6.44 9.25
CA GLN A 108 6.31 -6.45 7.91
C GLN A 108 6.75 -7.72 7.16
N THR A 109 5.86 -8.71 7.08
CA THR A 109 6.11 -10.02 6.46
C THR A 109 4.83 -10.50 5.78
N PHE A 110 4.88 -10.86 4.50
CA PHE A 110 3.69 -11.15 3.71
C PHE A 110 3.13 -12.57 3.94
N ALA A 111 3.99 -13.59 3.90
CA ALA A 111 3.54 -14.99 3.84
C ALA A 111 2.55 -15.40 4.95
N PRO A 112 2.74 -15.05 6.23
CA PRO A 112 1.77 -15.41 7.28
C PRO A 112 0.43 -14.68 7.18
N HIS A 113 0.36 -13.61 6.37
CA HIS A 113 -0.80 -12.71 6.25
C HIS A 113 -1.47 -12.77 4.87
N MET A 114 -0.94 -13.61 3.96
CA MET A 114 -1.40 -13.72 2.58
C MET A 114 -2.89 -14.07 2.48
N GLU A 115 -3.34 -15.07 3.23
CA GLU A 115 -4.74 -15.48 3.25
C GLU A 115 -5.65 -14.38 3.82
N SER A 116 -5.19 -13.67 4.88
CA SER A 116 -5.91 -12.51 5.42
C SER A 116 -6.08 -11.38 4.39
N MET A 117 -5.08 -11.15 3.53
CA MET A 117 -5.19 -10.17 2.44
C MET A 117 -6.29 -10.53 1.46
N LEU A 118 -6.42 -11.79 1.09
CA LEU A 118 -7.47 -12.27 0.18
C LEU A 118 -8.87 -12.19 0.82
N HIS A 119 -8.98 -12.53 2.10
CA HIS A 119 -10.23 -12.34 2.84
C HIS A 119 -10.62 -10.86 2.95
N LEU A 120 -9.66 -9.95 3.14
CA LEU A 120 -9.91 -8.50 3.08
C LEU A 120 -10.41 -8.08 1.70
N ALA A 121 -9.76 -8.53 0.63
CA ALA A 121 -10.18 -8.22 -0.73
C ALA A 121 -11.61 -8.73 -1.01
N GLN A 122 -11.97 -9.90 -0.52
CA GLN A 122 -13.32 -10.45 -0.65
C GLN A 122 -14.35 -9.69 0.20
N ALA A 123 -13.98 -9.28 1.43
CA ALA A 123 -14.85 -8.53 2.33
C ALA A 123 -15.03 -7.07 1.88
N MET A 124 -14.14 -6.53 1.07
CA MET A 124 -14.15 -5.15 0.57
C MET A 124 -13.98 -5.14 -0.98
N PRO A 125 -14.94 -5.69 -1.74
CA PRO A 125 -14.80 -5.88 -3.19
C PRO A 125 -14.70 -4.57 -3.98
N GLU A 126 -15.11 -3.45 -3.41
CA GLU A 126 -14.93 -2.10 -3.94
C GLU A 126 -13.56 -1.50 -3.68
N MET A 127 -12.68 -2.23 -2.98
CA MET A 127 -11.34 -1.79 -2.64
C MET A 127 -10.29 -2.72 -3.25
N SER A 128 -9.13 -2.17 -3.55
CA SER A 128 -7.90 -2.92 -3.82
C SER A 128 -7.02 -2.87 -2.60
N ILE A 129 -6.63 -4.06 -2.11
CA ILE A 129 -5.76 -4.22 -0.94
C ILE A 129 -4.33 -4.34 -1.45
N PHE A 130 -3.39 -3.61 -0.86
CA PHE A 130 -2.00 -3.72 -1.29
C PHE A 130 -1.01 -3.80 -0.13
N TYR A 131 0.13 -4.41 -0.43
CA TYR A 131 1.22 -4.65 0.47
C TYR A 131 2.52 -4.06 -0.07
N ASN A 132 3.21 -3.30 0.76
CA ASN A 132 4.57 -2.85 0.51
C ASN A 132 5.54 -3.69 1.34
N GLY A 133 6.43 -4.41 0.67
CA GLY A 133 7.50 -5.14 1.35
C GLY A 133 8.42 -4.21 2.17
N PRO A 134 9.12 -4.72 3.18
CA PRO A 134 9.92 -3.91 4.12
C PRO A 134 11.01 -3.09 3.42
N MET A 135 11.54 -3.59 2.30
CA MET A 135 12.54 -2.91 1.46
C MET A 135 11.94 -2.33 0.17
N CYS A 136 10.61 -2.25 0.06
CA CYS A 136 9.87 -1.87 -1.14
C CYS A 136 8.82 -0.80 -0.86
N GLY A 137 9.17 0.21 -0.06
CA GLY A 137 8.33 1.37 0.19
C GLY A 137 7.44 1.30 1.44
N ALA A 138 7.55 0.25 2.26
CA ALA A 138 6.90 0.25 3.58
C ALA A 138 7.48 1.35 4.47
N SER A 139 6.63 2.25 4.97
CA SER A 139 7.04 3.33 5.89
C SER A 139 7.16 2.86 7.35
N ALA A 140 6.61 1.70 7.67
CA ALA A 140 6.71 1.01 8.96
C ALA A 140 7.08 -0.46 8.75
N PRO A 141 8.34 -0.77 8.34
CA PRO A 141 8.76 -2.16 8.12
C PRO A 141 8.86 -2.97 9.43
N ASP A 142 8.76 -2.29 10.56
CA ASP A 142 8.72 -2.83 11.91
C ASP A 142 7.31 -3.25 12.38
N HIS A 143 6.26 -2.97 11.58
CA HIS A 143 4.88 -3.30 11.95
C HIS A 143 4.07 -3.74 10.72
N MET A 144 3.58 -4.98 10.76
CA MET A 144 2.80 -5.56 9.67
C MET A 144 1.54 -4.75 9.35
N HIS A 145 1.41 -4.38 8.09
CA HIS A 145 0.25 -3.64 7.60
C HIS A 145 0.01 -3.83 6.10
N PHE A 146 -1.25 -3.78 5.73
CA PHE A 146 -1.73 -3.55 4.38
C PHE A 146 -2.23 -2.11 4.22
N GLN A 147 -2.56 -1.74 3.00
CA GLN A 147 -3.29 -0.54 2.69
C GLN A 147 -4.44 -0.88 1.74
N ALA A 148 -5.48 -0.04 1.73
CA ALA A 148 -6.62 -0.21 0.83
C ALA A 148 -6.99 1.11 0.18
N VAL A 149 -7.32 1.04 -1.12
CA VAL A 149 -7.76 2.17 -1.94
C VAL A 149 -8.94 1.73 -2.82
N PRO A 150 -9.77 2.65 -3.33
CA PRO A 150 -10.87 2.28 -4.21
C PRO A 150 -10.38 1.48 -5.43
N ARG A 151 -11.19 0.52 -5.85
CA ARG A 151 -10.99 -0.23 -7.10
C ARG A 151 -10.86 0.75 -8.27
N HIS A 152 -10.10 0.35 -9.28
CA HIS A 152 -9.84 1.14 -10.49
C HIS A 152 -9.05 2.44 -10.22
N SER A 153 -8.44 2.57 -9.04
CA SER A 153 -7.54 3.68 -8.74
C SER A 153 -6.18 3.52 -9.40
N MET A 154 -5.72 2.29 -9.58
CA MET A 154 -4.41 1.98 -10.15
C MET A 154 -4.54 1.40 -11.55
N PRO A 155 -3.83 1.93 -12.55
CA PRO A 155 -3.93 1.49 -13.96
C PRO A 155 -3.77 -0.01 -14.17
N ILE A 156 -2.91 -0.69 -13.38
CA ILE A 156 -2.65 -2.13 -13.50
C ILE A 156 -3.89 -3.00 -13.29
N GLU A 157 -4.91 -2.49 -12.59
CA GLU A 157 -6.14 -3.21 -12.31
C GLU A 157 -6.99 -3.43 -13.57
N ASP A 158 -6.97 -2.45 -14.49
CA ASP A 158 -7.76 -2.43 -15.71
C ASP A 158 -6.93 -2.75 -16.96
N HIS A 159 -5.61 -2.55 -16.88
CA HIS A 159 -4.66 -2.68 -17.97
C HIS A 159 -3.44 -3.48 -17.50
N PHE A 160 -3.63 -4.79 -17.25
CA PHE A 160 -2.50 -5.62 -16.86
C PHE A 160 -1.50 -5.74 -18.01
N ASP A 161 -0.25 -5.33 -17.76
CA ASP A 161 0.88 -5.49 -18.68
C ASP A 161 2.12 -5.95 -17.90
N THR A 162 2.63 -7.13 -18.27
CA THR A 162 3.84 -7.69 -17.67
C THR A 162 5.08 -6.83 -17.95
N ASN A 163 5.12 -6.12 -19.09
CA ASN A 163 6.31 -5.39 -19.52
C ASN A 163 6.50 -4.07 -18.77
N TYR A 164 5.42 -3.50 -18.21
CA TYR A 164 5.52 -2.22 -17.50
C TYR A 164 6.45 -2.31 -16.28
N ALA A 165 6.28 -3.34 -15.44
CA ALA A 165 7.00 -3.49 -14.18
C ALA A 165 7.39 -4.95 -13.87
N ASN A 166 7.51 -5.80 -14.91
CA ASN A 166 7.77 -7.24 -14.76
C ASN A 166 6.80 -7.92 -13.79
N ALA A 167 5.53 -7.56 -13.90
CA ALA A 167 4.49 -8.02 -12.99
C ALA A 167 4.00 -9.42 -13.33
N VAL A 168 3.59 -10.17 -12.31
CA VAL A 168 2.91 -11.47 -12.45
C VAL A 168 1.48 -11.34 -11.95
N LEU A 169 0.50 -11.74 -12.79
CA LEU A 169 -0.90 -11.84 -12.40
C LEU A 169 -1.24 -13.27 -12.03
N VAL A 170 -1.83 -13.45 -10.84
CA VAL A 170 -2.51 -14.66 -10.41
C VAL A 170 -4.00 -14.38 -10.38
N GLN A 171 -4.80 -15.25 -11.03
CA GLN A 171 -6.24 -15.11 -11.09
C GLN A 171 -6.91 -16.48 -10.97
N GLU A 172 -7.75 -16.67 -9.95
CA GLU A 172 -8.48 -17.89 -9.70
C GLU A 172 -9.88 -17.58 -9.18
N SER A 173 -10.79 -18.55 -9.35
CA SER A 173 -12.19 -18.37 -8.94
C SER A 173 -12.46 -18.75 -7.49
N ASP A 174 -11.57 -19.47 -6.84
CA ASP A 174 -11.70 -19.89 -5.45
C ASP A 174 -10.43 -19.58 -4.64
N LEU A 175 -10.62 -19.35 -3.34
CA LEU A 175 -9.56 -18.94 -2.42
C LEU A 175 -8.42 -19.97 -2.35
N HIS A 176 -8.76 -21.27 -2.27
CA HIS A 176 -7.76 -22.32 -2.07
C HIS A 176 -6.83 -22.44 -3.28
N SER A 177 -7.39 -22.48 -4.50
CA SER A 177 -6.63 -22.49 -5.75
C SER A 177 -5.78 -21.23 -5.88
N HIS A 178 -6.33 -20.07 -5.47
CA HIS A 178 -5.59 -18.80 -5.53
C HIS A 178 -4.40 -18.79 -4.58
N LEU A 179 -4.58 -19.26 -3.34
CA LEU A 179 -3.49 -19.41 -2.37
C LEU A 179 -2.39 -20.33 -2.88
N ALA A 180 -2.76 -21.52 -3.41
CA ALA A 180 -1.78 -22.45 -3.96
C ALA A 180 -0.99 -21.87 -5.14
N ALA A 181 -1.66 -21.09 -6.02
CA ALA A 181 -1.01 -20.41 -7.13
C ALA A 181 -0.07 -19.29 -6.64
N LEU A 182 -0.48 -18.52 -5.63
CA LEU A 182 0.36 -17.51 -5.02
C LEU A 182 1.60 -18.10 -4.35
N GLU A 183 1.45 -19.15 -3.54
CA GLU A 183 2.58 -19.85 -2.91
C GLU A 183 3.59 -20.32 -3.94
N LYS A 184 3.10 -20.90 -5.05
CA LYS A 184 3.97 -21.31 -6.16
C LYS A 184 4.74 -20.15 -6.76
N VAL A 185 4.07 -19.02 -7.06
CA VAL A 185 4.72 -17.83 -7.63
C VAL A 185 5.72 -17.22 -6.65
N LEU A 186 5.35 -17.10 -5.37
CA LEU A 186 6.22 -16.52 -4.35
C LEU A 186 7.45 -17.41 -4.08
N SER A 187 7.32 -18.75 -4.19
CA SER A 187 8.44 -19.68 -4.02
C SER A 187 9.51 -19.56 -5.13
N MET A 188 9.15 -18.95 -6.27
CA MET A 188 10.11 -18.69 -7.36
C MET A 188 10.99 -17.46 -7.10
N ALA A 189 10.62 -16.62 -6.13
CA ALA A 189 11.41 -15.46 -5.77
C ALA A 189 12.65 -15.90 -4.97
N SER A 190 13.84 -15.63 -5.49
CA SER A 190 15.08 -15.82 -4.77
C SER A 190 15.26 -14.71 -3.73
N ILE A 191 15.65 -15.06 -2.51
CA ILE A 191 16.17 -14.07 -1.55
C ILE A 191 17.51 -13.60 -2.13
N PRO A 192 17.70 -12.30 -2.44
CA PRO A 192 18.96 -11.84 -3.01
C PRO A 192 20.13 -12.22 -2.09
N GLU A 193 21.16 -12.88 -2.62
CA GLU A 193 22.38 -13.25 -1.87
C GLU A 193 23.04 -12.03 -1.20
N ASN A 194 22.76 -10.82 -1.68
CA ASN A 194 23.27 -9.55 -1.19
C ASN A 194 22.30 -8.79 -0.27
N ALA A 195 21.18 -9.37 0.16
CA ALA A 195 20.29 -8.72 1.15
C ALA A 195 21.04 -8.40 2.46
N SER A 196 22.15 -9.07 2.72
CA SER A 196 23.07 -8.83 3.84
C SER A 196 24.12 -7.72 3.59
N GLN A 197 24.24 -7.14 2.37
CA GLN A 197 25.37 -6.25 2.02
C GLN A 197 24.99 -4.81 1.63
N THR A 198 23.75 -4.48 1.35
CA THR A 198 23.37 -3.15 0.83
C THR A 198 22.79 -2.17 1.87
N GLY A 199 22.82 -2.51 3.14
CA GLY A 199 22.77 -1.53 4.22
C GLY A 199 24.10 -1.59 4.94
N SER A 200 24.81 -0.48 5.09
CA SER A 200 25.95 -0.36 5.99
C SER A 200 25.49 -0.68 7.41
N LEU A 201 25.37 -1.97 7.73
CA LEU A 201 25.12 -2.48 9.06
C LEU A 201 26.48 -2.51 9.76
N THR A 202 26.65 -1.58 10.68
CA THR A 202 27.74 -1.64 11.65
C THR A 202 27.81 -3.04 12.28
N ALA A 203 29.02 -3.57 12.39
CA ALA A 203 29.33 -4.88 12.94
C ALA A 203 28.63 -5.09 14.29
N GLY A 204 27.62 -5.94 14.36
CA GLY A 204 26.87 -6.24 15.58
C GLY A 204 25.49 -6.90 15.36
N ALA A 205 24.90 -6.79 14.18
CA ALA A 205 23.63 -7.47 13.90
C ALA A 205 23.87 -8.96 13.65
N SER A 206 23.21 -9.79 14.44
CA SER A 206 23.22 -11.25 14.28
C SER A 206 22.81 -11.67 12.86
N ARG A 207 23.55 -12.57 12.25
CA ARG A 207 23.42 -13.10 10.89
C ARG A 207 22.15 -13.94 10.62
N THR A 208 21.11 -13.84 11.44
CA THR A 208 19.94 -14.76 11.43
C THR A 208 18.61 -14.09 11.11
N GLU A 209 18.57 -12.82 10.71
CA GLU A 209 17.32 -12.17 10.31
C GLU A 209 17.15 -12.24 8.78
N GLU A 210 16.56 -13.34 8.31
CA GLU A 210 16.12 -13.48 6.93
C GLU A 210 15.02 -12.45 6.64
N TRP A 211 15.32 -11.47 5.78
CA TRP A 211 14.31 -10.58 5.20
C TRP A 211 13.57 -11.36 4.12
N GLU A 212 12.24 -11.15 4.03
CA GLU A 212 11.50 -11.68 2.89
C GLU A 212 12.04 -11.11 1.56
N PRO A 213 11.82 -11.79 0.42
CA PRO A 213 12.13 -11.27 -0.89
C PRO A 213 11.51 -9.90 -1.11
N ARG A 214 12.13 -9.09 -1.97
CA ARG A 214 11.62 -7.76 -2.30
C ARG A 214 10.44 -7.86 -3.23
N TRP A 215 9.24 -7.49 -2.76
CA TRP A 215 8.04 -7.44 -3.56
C TRP A 215 7.07 -6.34 -3.14
N ASN A 216 6.24 -5.96 -4.09
CA ASN A 216 5.02 -5.20 -3.88
C ASN A 216 3.86 -6.04 -4.41
N ILE A 217 2.72 -6.01 -3.73
CA ILE A 217 1.60 -6.88 -4.06
C ILE A 217 0.31 -6.06 -4.01
N VAL A 218 -0.58 -6.27 -4.97
CA VAL A 218 -1.94 -5.74 -4.93
C VAL A 218 -2.93 -6.87 -5.22
N SER A 219 -3.99 -6.95 -4.40
CA SER A 219 -5.05 -7.95 -4.56
C SER A 219 -6.43 -7.30 -4.53
N TRP A 220 -7.34 -7.88 -5.30
CA TRP A 220 -8.74 -7.51 -5.30
C TRP A 220 -9.63 -8.72 -5.61
N TYR A 221 -10.90 -8.55 -5.30
CA TYR A 221 -11.92 -9.54 -5.59
C TYR A 221 -12.96 -8.94 -6.54
N THR A 222 -13.36 -9.69 -7.56
CA THR A 222 -14.43 -9.32 -8.48
C THR A 222 -15.61 -10.27 -8.23
N PRO A 223 -16.74 -9.78 -7.66
CA PRO A 223 -17.92 -10.59 -7.45
C PRO A 223 -18.50 -11.14 -8.76
N SER A 224 -19.17 -12.31 -8.71
CA SER A 224 -19.91 -12.81 -9.86
C SER A 224 -21.09 -11.90 -10.19
N PRO A 225 -21.37 -11.63 -11.48
CA PRO A 225 -22.53 -10.82 -11.89
C PRO A 225 -23.88 -11.38 -11.44
N ASN A 226 -23.96 -12.68 -11.16
CA ASN A 226 -25.20 -13.39 -10.74
C ASN A 226 -25.26 -13.64 -9.22
N GLY A 227 -24.28 -13.17 -8.46
CA GLY A 227 -24.29 -13.27 -7.00
C GLY A 227 -25.00 -12.07 -6.39
N ASP A 228 -25.93 -12.30 -5.47
CA ASP A 228 -26.44 -11.23 -4.63
C ASP A 228 -25.26 -10.65 -3.83
N VAL A 229 -24.79 -9.49 -4.23
CA VAL A 229 -23.83 -8.72 -3.46
C VAL A 229 -24.57 -8.22 -2.21
N GLN A 230 -24.54 -8.99 -1.14
CA GLN A 230 -24.77 -8.42 0.17
C GLN A 230 -23.61 -7.45 0.40
N HIS A 231 -23.85 -6.18 0.13
CA HIS A 231 -22.92 -5.11 0.44
C HIS A 231 -22.43 -5.28 1.88
N SER A 232 -21.17 -5.63 2.06
CA SER A 232 -20.64 -5.77 3.39
C SER A 232 -20.77 -4.39 4.06
N SER A 233 -21.39 -4.35 5.21
CA SER A 233 -21.61 -3.11 5.98
C SER A 233 -20.29 -2.41 6.35
N MET A 234 -19.15 -3.08 6.16
CA MET A 234 -17.81 -2.60 6.45
C MET A 234 -17.40 -1.41 5.60
N ALA A 235 -17.47 -1.57 4.28
CA ALA A 235 -17.07 -0.51 3.38
C ALA A 235 -18.03 0.65 3.46
N GLN A 236 -19.32 0.37 3.59
CA GLN A 236 -20.33 1.42 3.79
C GLN A 236 -20.10 2.19 5.10
N SER A 237 -19.79 1.53 6.21
CA SER A 237 -19.45 2.20 7.47
C SER A 237 -18.16 3.01 7.37
N ALA A 238 -17.11 2.47 6.74
CA ALA A 238 -15.83 3.17 6.55
C ALA A 238 -15.98 4.34 5.57
N VAL A 239 -16.72 4.16 4.48
CA VAL A 239 -16.99 5.20 3.46
C VAL A 239 -17.96 6.24 3.98
N GLN A 240 -19.04 5.86 4.67
CA GLN A 240 -19.97 6.80 5.30
C GLN A 240 -19.27 7.63 6.38
N ASN A 241 -18.49 7.01 7.25
CA ASN A 241 -17.73 7.73 8.27
C ASN A 241 -16.71 8.69 7.65
N SER A 242 -16.10 8.35 6.52
CA SER A 242 -15.19 9.28 5.82
C SER A 242 -15.93 10.42 5.13
N SER A 243 -17.12 10.18 4.54
CA SER A 243 -17.93 11.22 3.89
C SER A 243 -18.61 12.15 4.92
N GLU A 244 -18.99 11.63 6.07
CA GLU A 244 -19.56 12.42 7.19
C GLU A 244 -18.51 13.33 7.84
N LEU A 245 -17.24 12.91 7.89
CA LEU A 245 -16.11 13.79 8.31
C LEU A 245 -16.01 15.07 7.47
N PHE A 246 -16.47 15.04 6.22
CA PHE A 246 -16.41 16.18 5.30
C PHE A 246 -17.70 17.00 5.23
N SER A 247 -18.82 16.51 5.78
CA SER A 247 -20.15 17.12 5.60
C SER A 247 -20.81 17.69 6.86
N SER A 248 -20.39 17.37 8.08
CA SER A 248 -21.10 17.80 9.28
C SER A 248 -20.25 18.57 10.29
N GLN A 249 -20.81 19.67 10.74
CA GLN A 249 -20.47 20.36 11.98
C GLN A 249 -20.94 19.52 13.17
N GLU A 250 -20.05 19.34 14.13
CA GLU A 250 -20.33 18.85 15.49
C GLU A 250 -21.10 17.51 15.63
N THR A 251 -20.35 16.40 15.71
CA THR A 251 -20.88 15.21 16.37
C THR A 251 -19.79 14.58 17.24
N THR A 252 -20.15 14.35 18.48
CA THR A 252 -19.35 13.69 19.52
C THR A 252 -18.97 12.30 19.06
N LEU A 253 -17.67 12.01 19.01
CA LEU A 253 -17.09 10.71 18.65
C LEU A 253 -17.45 9.68 19.73
N ASN A 254 -18.49 8.90 19.48
CA ASN A 254 -18.71 7.66 20.20
C ASN A 254 -17.98 6.53 19.48
N HIS A 255 -17.15 5.81 20.20
CA HIS A 255 -16.55 4.56 19.75
C HIS A 255 -17.65 3.60 19.29
N ILE A 256 -17.68 3.27 18.01
CA ILE A 256 -18.54 2.21 17.50
C ILE A 256 -17.69 0.93 17.49
N GLU A 257 -17.70 0.25 18.61
CA GLU A 257 -17.28 -1.15 18.71
C GLU A 257 -18.44 -2.03 18.25
N GLN A 258 -18.41 -2.49 17.00
CA GLN A 258 -19.21 -3.66 16.59
C GLN A 258 -18.29 -4.72 16.02
N PRO A 259 -18.24 -5.92 16.60
CA PRO A 259 -17.51 -7.04 16.02
C PRO A 259 -18.24 -7.52 14.76
N LEU A 260 -17.48 -7.60 13.66
CA LEU A 260 -17.94 -8.12 12.38
C LEU A 260 -17.78 -9.64 12.37
N ASN A 261 -18.76 -10.35 12.93
CA ASN A 261 -18.78 -11.81 12.90
C ASN A 261 -19.75 -12.30 11.82
N HIS A 262 -19.29 -13.28 11.06
CA HIS A 262 -19.89 -14.09 10.02
C HIS A 262 -19.75 -13.56 8.58
N ILE A 263 -18.75 -14.11 7.88
CA ILE A 263 -18.72 -14.14 6.40
C ILE A 263 -19.45 -15.43 6.01
N GLU A 264 -20.66 -15.30 5.43
CA GLU A 264 -21.31 -16.42 4.75
C GLU A 264 -20.59 -16.73 3.43
N PRO A 265 -20.60 -17.98 2.93
CA PRO A 265 -19.95 -18.35 1.68
C PRO A 265 -20.54 -17.50 0.54
N THR A 266 -19.72 -16.62 0.00
CA THR A 266 -20.10 -15.72 -1.11
C THR A 266 -20.15 -16.50 -2.43
N PRO A 267 -21.06 -16.14 -3.36
CA PRO A 267 -21.13 -16.75 -4.69
C PRO A 267 -19.82 -16.60 -5.46
N ALA A 268 -19.56 -17.53 -6.36
CA ALA A 268 -18.33 -17.61 -7.14
C ALA A 268 -17.98 -16.31 -7.86
N GLY A 269 -16.93 -15.64 -7.42
CA GLY A 269 -16.29 -14.49 -8.03
C GLY A 269 -14.86 -14.86 -8.40
N SER A 270 -14.01 -13.86 -8.63
CA SER A 270 -12.60 -14.08 -8.99
C SER A 270 -11.68 -13.29 -8.05
N PHE A 271 -10.68 -13.96 -7.52
CA PHE A 271 -9.54 -13.33 -6.87
C PHE A 271 -8.51 -12.94 -7.92
N HIS A 272 -7.92 -11.78 -7.75
CA HIS A 272 -6.85 -11.27 -8.59
C HIS A 272 -5.72 -10.79 -7.68
N THR A 273 -4.50 -11.17 -8.00
CA THR A 273 -3.31 -10.65 -7.31
C THR A 273 -2.21 -10.35 -8.32
N VAL A 274 -1.72 -9.13 -8.31
CA VAL A 274 -0.54 -8.73 -9.08
C VAL A 274 0.64 -8.62 -8.13
N ILE A 275 1.74 -9.27 -8.50
CA ILE A 275 2.98 -9.29 -7.75
C ILE A 275 4.06 -8.60 -8.58
N PHE A 276 4.72 -7.62 -8.00
CA PHE A 276 5.87 -6.92 -8.56
C PHE A 276 7.12 -7.37 -7.80
N PHE A 277 7.97 -8.13 -8.44
CA PHE A 277 9.27 -8.49 -7.87
C PHE A 277 10.24 -7.33 -8.02
N ARG A 278 11.06 -7.12 -6.99
CA ARG A 278 11.95 -5.96 -6.92
C ARG A 278 13.40 -6.40 -6.69
N LYS A 279 14.31 -5.86 -7.46
CA LYS A 279 15.76 -6.00 -7.24
C LYS A 279 16.33 -4.84 -6.42
N GLU A 280 15.77 -3.62 -6.58
CA GLU A 280 16.19 -2.43 -5.85
C GLU A 280 15.02 -1.75 -5.15
N SER A 281 15.32 -1.09 -4.03
CA SER A 281 14.32 -0.31 -3.29
C SER A 281 14.01 1.03 -3.96
N ARG A 282 15.03 1.66 -4.56
CA ARG A 282 14.96 2.97 -5.20
C ARG A 282 15.86 3.03 -6.43
N PRO A 283 15.49 3.80 -7.47
CA PRO A 283 16.34 4.00 -8.64
C PRO A 283 17.55 4.88 -8.31
N GLN A 284 18.62 4.78 -9.11
CA GLN A 284 19.86 5.52 -8.88
C GLN A 284 19.68 7.03 -8.85
N CYS A 285 18.74 7.57 -9.65
CA CYS A 285 18.45 8.99 -9.67
C CYS A 285 18.00 9.55 -8.30
N PHE A 286 17.49 8.70 -7.40
CA PHE A 286 17.16 9.09 -6.02
C PHE A 286 18.41 9.48 -5.20
N PHE A 287 19.54 8.87 -5.48
CA PHE A 287 20.82 9.07 -4.77
C PHE A 287 21.78 10.03 -5.51
N ALA A 288 21.36 10.55 -6.66
CA ALA A 288 22.17 11.48 -7.45
C ALA A 288 22.44 12.79 -6.70
N PRO A 289 23.46 13.59 -7.12
CA PRO A 289 23.64 14.95 -6.62
C PRO A 289 22.38 15.80 -6.75
N GLU A 290 22.21 16.80 -5.90
CA GLU A 290 20.97 17.58 -5.76
C GLU A 290 20.44 18.11 -7.10
N GLU A 291 21.31 18.56 -7.98
CA GLU A 291 21.00 19.12 -9.30
C GLU A 291 20.45 18.05 -10.29
N GLU A 292 20.82 16.79 -10.12
CA GLU A 292 20.41 15.67 -10.98
C GLU A 292 19.35 14.78 -10.33
N ARG A 293 19.10 14.98 -9.03
CA ARG A 293 18.24 14.11 -8.23
C ARG A 293 16.79 14.18 -8.67
N ILE A 294 16.18 13.00 -8.77
CA ILE A 294 14.74 12.84 -8.87
C ILE A 294 14.27 12.12 -7.61
N LEU A 295 13.47 12.80 -6.79
CA LEU A 295 12.93 12.25 -5.54
C LEU A 295 11.77 11.29 -5.86
N PHE A 296 12.10 10.11 -6.38
CA PHE A 296 11.17 9.04 -6.71
C PHE A 296 11.49 7.80 -5.88
N SER A 297 10.54 7.38 -5.04
CA SER A 297 10.69 6.22 -4.14
C SER A 297 9.51 5.26 -4.36
N PRO A 298 9.62 4.36 -5.36
CA PRO A 298 8.49 3.55 -5.79
C PRO A 298 8.10 2.50 -4.75
N ALA A 299 6.79 2.41 -4.51
CA ALA A 299 6.08 1.40 -3.73
C ALA A 299 5.01 0.74 -4.62
N THR A 300 4.05 0.03 -4.05
CA THR A 300 3.03 -0.69 -4.84
C THR A 300 2.26 0.23 -5.80
N VAL A 301 1.90 1.44 -5.37
CA VAL A 301 1.11 2.38 -6.20
C VAL A 301 1.91 2.82 -7.42
N GLU A 302 3.21 3.07 -7.26
CA GLU A 302 4.09 3.45 -8.37
C GLU A 302 4.33 2.26 -9.31
N MET A 303 4.55 1.06 -8.77
CA MET A 303 4.65 -0.16 -9.56
C MET A 303 3.35 -0.49 -10.30
N ALA A 304 2.21 -0.05 -9.78
CA ALA A 304 0.88 -0.24 -10.38
C ALA A 304 0.47 0.84 -11.39
N GLY A 305 1.36 1.78 -11.71
CA GLY A 305 1.16 2.75 -12.79
C GLY A 305 0.94 4.21 -12.38
N ILE A 306 1.11 4.56 -11.08
CA ILE A 306 0.97 5.95 -10.63
C ILE A 306 2.26 6.43 -9.98
N GLY A 307 3.10 7.12 -10.74
CA GLY A 307 4.26 7.81 -10.17
C GLY A 307 3.81 8.93 -9.22
N ILE A 308 4.45 9.03 -8.04
CA ILE A 308 4.15 10.08 -7.06
C ILE A 308 5.44 10.81 -6.72
N VAL A 309 5.42 12.12 -6.89
CA VAL A 309 6.53 13.01 -6.50
C VAL A 309 6.03 14.16 -5.64
N ALA A 310 6.91 14.60 -4.73
CA ALA A 310 6.56 15.60 -3.73
C ALA A 310 7.19 16.97 -4.01
N ASN A 311 8.10 17.09 -4.99
CA ASN A 311 8.72 18.35 -5.39
C ASN A 311 8.47 18.65 -6.87
N ARG A 312 8.34 19.93 -7.18
CA ARG A 312 8.04 20.44 -8.52
C ARG A 312 9.12 20.06 -9.52
N GLU A 313 10.36 20.13 -9.14
CA GLU A 313 11.49 19.85 -10.02
C GLU A 313 11.47 18.41 -10.55
N SER A 314 11.25 17.42 -9.68
CA SER A 314 11.09 16.03 -10.11
C SER A 314 9.86 15.86 -11.01
N TYR A 315 8.74 16.53 -10.69
CA TYR A 315 7.52 16.45 -11.50
C TYR A 315 7.72 16.95 -12.94
N ASP A 316 8.43 18.07 -13.09
CA ASP A 316 8.66 18.67 -14.40
C ASP A 316 9.67 17.86 -15.26
N ARG A 317 10.60 17.18 -14.61
CA ARG A 317 11.66 16.36 -15.25
C ARG A 317 11.19 14.97 -15.66
N ILE A 318 10.15 14.42 -15.05
CA ILE A 318 9.68 13.06 -15.36
C ILE A 318 8.84 13.06 -16.63
N THR A 319 9.39 12.45 -17.68
CA THR A 319 8.71 12.07 -18.93
C THR A 319 8.26 10.60 -18.85
N PRO A 320 7.44 10.09 -19.79
CA PRO A 320 7.10 8.66 -19.87
C PRO A 320 8.34 7.75 -19.90
N GLU A 321 9.39 8.14 -20.66
CA GLU A 321 10.63 7.39 -20.80
C GLU A 321 11.43 7.36 -19.49
N VAL A 322 11.47 8.50 -18.77
CA VAL A 322 12.14 8.60 -17.47
C VAL A 322 11.40 7.75 -16.43
N LEU A 323 10.07 7.83 -16.36
CA LEU A 323 9.27 7.00 -15.46
C LEU A 323 9.46 5.51 -15.76
N ARG A 324 9.41 5.13 -17.04
CA ARG A 324 9.69 3.75 -17.47
C ARG A 324 11.06 3.28 -17.00
N SER A 325 12.11 4.06 -17.25
CA SER A 325 13.47 3.71 -16.86
C SER A 325 13.59 3.49 -15.35
N MET A 326 13.01 4.37 -14.54
CA MET A 326 13.02 4.26 -13.08
C MET A 326 12.27 3.02 -12.57
N ILE A 327 11.11 2.69 -13.16
CA ILE A 327 10.34 1.47 -12.80
C ILE A 327 11.13 0.22 -13.19
N GLN A 328 11.67 0.16 -14.41
CA GLN A 328 12.44 -1.01 -14.88
C GLN A 328 13.76 -1.20 -14.12
N GLU A 329 14.37 -0.11 -13.66
CA GLU A 329 15.58 -0.17 -12.84
C GLU A 329 15.35 -0.87 -11.51
N VAL A 330 14.18 -0.69 -10.90
CA VAL A 330 13.85 -1.29 -9.61
C VAL A 330 13.12 -2.63 -9.71
N ALA A 331 12.45 -2.89 -10.83
CA ALA A 331 11.76 -4.16 -11.08
C ALA A 331 12.76 -5.30 -11.32
N ASP A 332 12.42 -6.48 -10.82
CA ASP A 332 13.17 -7.71 -11.07
C ASP A 332 12.44 -8.57 -12.10
N THR A 333 13.19 -9.32 -12.87
CA THR A 333 12.63 -10.36 -13.72
C THR A 333 12.69 -11.68 -12.94
N LEU A 334 11.53 -12.33 -12.79
CA LEU A 334 11.57 -13.74 -12.39
C LEU A 334 12.40 -14.48 -13.43
N CYS A 335 13.54 -15.01 -13.01
CA CYS A 335 14.26 -15.96 -13.83
C CYS A 335 13.43 -17.25 -13.84
N PRO A 336 12.98 -17.75 -15.02
CA PRO A 336 12.19 -18.96 -15.11
C PRO A 336 12.97 -20.21 -14.67
#